data_3f6d6a83ab71919214cda957238dffee
#
_entry.id   3f6d6a83ab71919214cda957238dffee
#
_cell.length_a   1.000
_cell.length_b   1.000
_cell.length_c   1.000
_cell.angle_alpha   90.00
_cell.angle_beta   90.00
_cell.angle_gamma   90.00
#
_symmetry.space_group_name_H-M   'P 1'
#
loop_
_entity.id
_entity.type
_entity.pdbx_description
1 polymer ?
#
loop_
_entity_poly.entity_id
_entity_poly.type
_entity_poly.pdbx_seq_one_letter_code
_entity_poly.pdbx_strand_id
1 'polypeptide(L)'
;RLLHGRHRHDYNWALTSRHKRDIALDLNQAAGRDVLHQLVAQADVFIHNFRADQLERYDLTFDRLRSMNSRLIYAQLTGFGTQGPDSEKRGYDTTAWWASAGILDLMKPGVSAPMFPVGGVGDHASAMSLFGGIMMALYQREKSGLGDCVETSLVANGAWSNGMHLQGAIAGFDLGAVLEEKGYRSPFAMIYETSDHRFVVLVSPNPQKE
;
A
#
# COMPACT_ATOMS: atom_id res chain seq x y z
N ARG A 1 -12.60 -4.12 -12.33
CA ARG A 1 -12.31 -4.98 -13.53
C ARG A 1 -11.33 -4.25 -14.42
N LEU A 2 -10.04 -4.30 -14.11
CA LEU A 2 -9.02 -3.54 -14.85
C LEU A 2 -8.41 -4.31 -16.04
N LEU A 3 -8.68 -5.61 -16.17
CA LEU A 3 -8.11 -6.42 -17.26
C LEU A 3 -9.18 -7.35 -17.83
N HIS A 4 -9.92 -6.87 -18.82
CA HIS A 4 -10.62 -7.74 -19.76
C HIS A 4 -9.64 -8.26 -20.80
N GLY A 5 -8.74 -9.15 -20.38
CA GLY A 5 -7.97 -9.96 -21.31
C GLY A 5 -8.87 -11.06 -21.91
N ARG A 6 -8.46 -11.63 -23.06
CA ARG A 6 -9.09 -12.76 -23.74
C ARG A 6 -9.14 -14.07 -22.91
N HIS A 7 -8.80 -14.02 -21.62
CA HIS A 7 -8.71 -15.16 -20.72
C HIS A 7 -9.98 -15.26 -19.86
N ARG A 8 -10.54 -16.45 -19.77
CA ARG A 8 -11.73 -16.81 -18.97
C ARG A 8 -11.49 -16.65 -17.45
N HIS A 9 -10.25 -16.47 -16.99
CA HIS A 9 -9.89 -16.39 -15.59
C HIS A 9 -9.24 -15.06 -15.27
N ASP A 10 -9.78 -14.36 -14.26
CA ASP A 10 -9.16 -13.19 -13.66
C ASP A 10 -8.04 -13.66 -12.71
N TYR A 11 -6.80 -13.60 -13.19
CA TYR A 11 -5.64 -14.07 -12.42
C TYR A 11 -5.35 -13.16 -11.21
N ASN A 12 -5.72 -11.88 -11.26
CA ASN A 12 -5.57 -10.96 -10.12
C ASN A 12 -6.53 -11.38 -9.00
N TRP A 13 -7.78 -11.66 -9.35
CA TRP A 13 -8.75 -12.20 -8.41
C TRP A 13 -8.29 -13.54 -7.84
N ALA A 14 -7.79 -14.45 -8.68
CA ALA A 14 -7.28 -15.74 -8.26
C ALA A 14 -6.09 -15.60 -7.29
N LEU A 15 -5.21 -14.60 -7.48
CA LEU A 15 -4.10 -14.31 -6.58
C LEU A 15 -4.61 -13.82 -5.21
N THR A 16 -5.48 -12.82 -5.21
CA THR A 16 -5.86 -12.10 -3.99
C THR A 16 -6.97 -12.80 -3.20
N SER A 17 -7.75 -13.69 -3.83
CA SER A 17 -8.89 -14.38 -3.20
C SER A 17 -8.58 -15.82 -2.76
N ARG A 18 -7.32 -16.26 -2.86
CA ARG A 18 -6.93 -17.60 -2.43
C ARG A 18 -7.23 -17.84 -0.93
N HIS A 19 -7.75 -19.03 -0.63
CA HIS A 19 -8.08 -19.47 0.72
C HIS A 19 -9.08 -18.59 1.47
N LYS A 20 -9.87 -17.79 0.74
CA LYS A 20 -10.93 -16.97 1.30
C LYS A 20 -12.30 -17.60 1.02
N ARG A 21 -13.22 -17.37 1.92
CA ARG A 21 -14.65 -17.62 1.74
C ARG A 21 -15.30 -16.30 1.43
N ASP A 22 -16.21 -16.29 0.48
CA ASP A 22 -16.87 -15.08 0.02
C ASP A 22 -18.31 -15.01 0.53
N ILE A 23 -18.75 -13.79 0.85
CA ILE A 23 -20.14 -13.47 1.13
C ILE A 23 -20.48 -12.14 0.45
N ALA A 24 -21.65 -12.06 -0.17
CA ALA A 24 -22.15 -10.81 -0.75
C ALA A 24 -23.22 -10.22 0.16
N LEU A 25 -23.00 -8.99 0.65
CA LEU A 25 -23.92 -8.26 1.53
C LEU A 25 -24.18 -6.87 0.96
N ASP A 26 -25.43 -6.45 0.94
CA ASP A 26 -25.78 -5.05 0.67
C ASP A 26 -25.77 -4.26 1.97
N LEU A 27 -24.68 -3.52 2.20
CA LEU A 27 -24.51 -2.71 3.42
C LEU A 27 -25.40 -1.45 3.45
N ASN A 28 -26.09 -1.13 2.38
CA ASN A 28 -27.11 -0.10 2.43
C ASN A 28 -28.40 -0.59 3.14
N GLN A 29 -28.60 -1.90 3.20
CA GLN A 29 -29.71 -2.53 3.90
C GLN A 29 -29.33 -2.87 5.34
N ALA A 30 -30.22 -2.65 6.29
CA ALA A 30 -30.00 -3.00 7.69
C ALA A 30 -29.66 -4.50 7.85
N ALA A 31 -30.42 -5.37 7.20
CA ALA A 31 -30.17 -6.81 7.27
C ALA A 31 -28.77 -7.23 6.79
N GLY A 32 -28.21 -6.55 5.79
CA GLY A 32 -26.83 -6.79 5.35
C GLY A 32 -25.81 -6.36 6.40
N ARG A 33 -26.02 -5.21 7.05
CA ARG A 33 -25.18 -4.74 8.17
C ARG A 33 -25.27 -5.67 9.38
N ASP A 34 -26.47 -6.15 9.72
CA ASP A 34 -26.69 -7.05 10.85
C ASP A 34 -25.90 -8.38 10.69
N VAL A 35 -25.87 -8.92 9.46
CA VAL A 35 -25.05 -10.10 9.16
C VAL A 35 -23.57 -9.80 9.32
N LEU A 36 -23.10 -8.64 8.82
CA LEU A 36 -21.70 -8.23 8.98
C LEU A 36 -21.33 -8.05 10.46
N HIS A 37 -22.20 -7.42 11.25
CA HIS A 37 -21.98 -7.24 12.69
C HIS A 37 -21.89 -8.59 13.43
N GLN A 38 -22.71 -9.57 13.06
CA GLN A 38 -22.59 -10.92 13.63
C GLN A 38 -21.27 -11.61 13.28
N LEU A 39 -20.74 -11.39 12.07
CA LEU A 39 -19.41 -11.88 11.69
C LEU A 39 -18.31 -11.17 12.47
N VAL A 40 -18.38 -9.87 12.62
CA VAL A 40 -17.40 -9.06 13.37
C VAL A 40 -17.38 -9.43 14.85
N ALA A 41 -18.53 -9.72 15.45
CA ALA A 41 -18.61 -10.15 16.84
C ALA A 41 -17.81 -11.44 17.16
N GLN A 42 -17.49 -12.23 16.13
CA GLN A 42 -16.73 -13.49 16.25
C GLN A 42 -15.36 -13.42 15.56
N ALA A 43 -15.05 -12.30 14.88
CA ALA A 43 -13.80 -12.17 14.14
C ALA A 43 -12.64 -11.81 15.06
N ASP A 44 -11.44 -12.28 14.72
CA ASP A 44 -10.20 -11.82 15.34
C ASP A 44 -9.74 -10.49 14.76
N VAL A 45 -9.93 -10.33 13.45
CA VAL A 45 -9.45 -9.16 12.69
C VAL A 45 -10.53 -8.70 11.72
N PHE A 46 -10.79 -7.41 11.68
CA PHE A 46 -11.61 -6.76 10.65
C PHE A 46 -10.72 -5.88 9.80
N ILE A 47 -10.59 -6.19 8.52
CA ILE A 47 -9.76 -5.44 7.57
C ILE A 47 -10.66 -4.71 6.58
N HIS A 48 -10.40 -3.43 6.35
CA HIS A 48 -11.14 -2.63 5.38
C HIS A 48 -10.32 -1.51 4.76
N ASN A 49 -10.85 -0.96 3.67
CA ASN A 49 -10.37 0.26 3.01
C ASN A 49 -11.51 1.27 2.77
N PHE A 50 -12.54 1.24 3.60
CA PHE A 50 -13.63 2.20 3.54
C PHE A 50 -13.15 3.60 3.93
N ARG A 51 -13.77 4.63 3.33
CA ARG A 51 -13.60 6.02 3.74
C ARG A 51 -14.46 6.34 4.97
N ALA A 52 -14.15 7.45 5.65
CA ALA A 52 -14.83 7.85 6.87
C ALA A 52 -16.36 7.94 6.69
N ASP A 53 -16.83 8.56 5.60
CA ASP A 53 -18.25 8.68 5.28
C ASP A 53 -18.96 7.32 5.13
N GLN A 54 -18.26 6.30 4.63
CA GLN A 54 -18.78 4.96 4.50
C GLN A 54 -18.81 4.22 5.83
N LEU A 55 -17.80 4.42 6.67
CA LEU A 55 -17.73 3.81 8.00
C LEU A 55 -18.91 4.27 8.88
N GLU A 56 -19.19 5.57 8.88
CA GLU A 56 -20.35 6.13 9.58
C GLU A 56 -21.67 5.58 8.99
N ARG A 57 -21.82 5.65 7.69
CA ARG A 57 -23.02 5.21 7.00
C ARG A 57 -23.34 3.73 7.21
N TYR A 58 -22.33 2.88 7.32
CA TYR A 58 -22.49 1.43 7.47
C TYR A 58 -22.40 0.96 8.92
N ASP A 59 -22.22 1.88 9.88
CA ASP A 59 -22.07 1.57 11.31
C ASP A 59 -20.87 0.65 11.58
N LEU A 60 -19.70 0.98 10.97
CA LEU A 60 -18.47 0.20 10.99
C LEU A 60 -17.28 0.97 11.57
N THR A 61 -17.54 2.01 12.37
CA THR A 61 -16.47 2.76 13.04
C THR A 61 -15.73 1.88 14.07
N PHE A 62 -14.49 2.22 14.38
CA PHE A 62 -13.71 1.50 15.38
C PHE A 62 -14.43 1.36 16.71
N ASP A 63 -14.93 2.46 17.25
CA ASP A 63 -15.62 2.47 18.55
C ASP A 63 -16.88 1.59 18.54
N ARG A 64 -17.62 1.64 17.45
CA ARG A 64 -18.81 0.79 17.28
C ARG A 64 -18.46 -0.70 17.27
N LEU A 65 -17.50 -1.11 16.46
CA LEU A 65 -17.12 -2.51 16.36
C LEU A 65 -16.40 -3.00 17.62
N ARG A 66 -15.58 -2.16 18.27
CA ARG A 66 -14.96 -2.46 19.55
C ARG A 66 -16.00 -2.68 20.67
N SER A 67 -17.11 -1.95 20.65
CA SER A 67 -18.20 -2.15 21.63
C SER A 67 -18.86 -3.53 21.50
N MET A 68 -18.81 -4.13 20.32
CA MET A 68 -19.36 -5.46 20.01
C MET A 68 -18.35 -6.58 20.28
N ASN A 69 -17.08 -6.30 20.03
CA ASN A 69 -15.98 -7.25 20.23
C ASN A 69 -14.74 -6.51 20.75
N SER A 70 -14.57 -6.49 22.07
CA SER A 70 -13.43 -5.80 22.71
C SER A 70 -12.06 -6.40 22.37
N ARG A 71 -12.02 -7.59 21.75
CA ARG A 71 -10.79 -8.28 21.31
C ARG A 71 -10.48 -8.06 19.83
N LEU A 72 -11.35 -7.37 19.11
CA LEU A 72 -11.19 -7.17 17.66
C LEU A 72 -9.93 -6.36 17.34
N ILE A 73 -9.14 -6.83 16.40
CA ILE A 73 -8.14 -6.01 15.73
C ILE A 73 -8.81 -5.32 14.54
N TYR A 74 -8.94 -4.02 14.63
CA TYR A 74 -9.51 -3.19 13.57
C TYR A 74 -8.39 -2.68 12.68
N ALA A 75 -8.33 -3.13 11.43
CA ALA A 75 -7.21 -2.86 10.53
C ALA A 75 -7.67 -2.07 9.31
N GLN A 76 -7.11 -0.88 9.12
CA GLN A 76 -7.48 0.04 8.05
C GLN A 76 -6.30 0.36 7.14
N LEU A 77 -6.52 0.26 5.81
CA LEU A 77 -5.60 0.76 4.79
C LEU A 77 -6.31 1.80 3.93
N THR A 78 -5.83 3.03 3.95
CA THR A 78 -6.38 4.15 3.17
C THR A 78 -5.42 4.61 2.08
N GLY A 79 -5.87 5.51 1.19
CA GLY A 79 -4.99 6.15 0.22
C GLY A 79 -4.01 7.12 0.88
N PHE A 80 -4.53 8.04 1.70
CA PHE A 80 -3.80 9.20 2.23
C PHE A 80 -3.77 9.31 3.76
N GLY A 81 -4.22 8.30 4.48
CA GLY A 81 -4.36 8.34 5.93
C GLY A 81 -5.75 8.77 6.37
N THR A 82 -5.98 8.75 7.70
CA THR A 82 -7.25 9.12 8.33
C THR A 82 -7.28 10.58 8.79
N GLN A 83 -6.14 11.27 8.71
CA GLN A 83 -5.97 12.66 9.15
C GLN A 83 -5.29 13.50 8.07
N GLY A 84 -5.43 14.82 8.20
CA GLY A 84 -4.83 15.77 7.28
C GLY A 84 -5.72 16.18 6.10
N PRO A 85 -5.26 17.12 5.25
CA PRO A 85 -6.08 17.73 4.21
C PRO A 85 -6.50 16.77 3.09
N ASP A 86 -5.82 15.65 2.97
CA ASP A 86 -6.03 14.66 1.90
C ASP A 86 -6.78 13.41 2.36
N SER A 87 -7.18 13.33 3.65
CA SER A 87 -7.84 12.15 4.24
C SER A 87 -9.09 11.70 3.48
N GLU A 88 -9.84 12.66 2.91
CA GLU A 88 -11.06 12.40 2.14
C GLU A 88 -10.80 12.09 0.65
N LYS A 89 -9.56 12.24 0.18
CA LYS A 89 -9.24 11.96 -1.22
C LYS A 89 -9.28 10.46 -1.51
N ARG A 90 -9.77 10.13 -2.70
CA ARG A 90 -9.65 8.77 -3.22
C ARG A 90 -8.20 8.49 -3.58
N GLY A 91 -7.62 7.46 -2.98
CA GLY A 91 -6.27 7.00 -3.26
C GLY A 91 -6.26 5.66 -3.97
N TYR A 92 -5.39 5.54 -4.96
CA TYR A 92 -5.06 4.30 -5.64
C TYR A 92 -3.54 4.09 -5.56
N ASP A 93 -3.09 2.89 -5.78
CA ASP A 93 -1.67 2.54 -5.91
C ASP A 93 -0.90 3.61 -6.71
N THR A 94 -1.34 3.87 -7.93
CA THR A 94 -0.69 4.81 -8.86
C THR A 94 -0.66 6.24 -8.35
N THR A 95 -1.75 6.71 -7.73
CA THR A 95 -1.87 8.12 -7.31
C THR A 95 -1.28 8.37 -5.93
N ALA A 96 -1.49 7.50 -4.97
CA ALA A 96 -1.05 7.71 -3.59
C ALA A 96 0.36 7.16 -3.36
N TRP A 97 0.63 5.90 -3.71
CA TRP A 97 1.93 5.29 -3.44
C TRP A 97 3.01 5.73 -4.45
N TRP A 98 2.70 5.74 -5.75
CA TRP A 98 3.68 6.10 -6.77
C TRP A 98 3.85 7.61 -6.93
N ALA A 99 2.75 8.33 -7.23
CA ALA A 99 2.83 9.74 -7.60
C ALA A 99 3.02 10.65 -6.37
N SER A 100 2.11 10.56 -5.39
CA SER A 100 2.16 11.48 -4.23
C SER A 100 3.37 11.26 -3.32
N ALA A 101 3.93 10.06 -3.30
CA ALA A 101 5.19 9.79 -2.60
C ALA A 101 6.45 10.17 -3.39
N GLY A 102 6.31 10.72 -4.60
CA GLY A 102 7.43 11.21 -5.42
C GLY A 102 8.22 10.13 -6.17
N ILE A 103 7.83 8.86 -6.09
CA ILE A 103 8.59 7.77 -6.72
C ILE A 103 8.56 7.89 -8.24
N LEU A 104 7.43 8.28 -8.83
CA LEU A 104 7.32 8.47 -10.29
C LEU A 104 8.26 9.56 -10.81
N ASP A 105 8.45 10.62 -10.05
CA ASP A 105 9.33 11.72 -10.43
C ASP A 105 10.79 11.26 -10.49
N LEU A 106 11.20 10.41 -9.55
CA LEU A 106 12.55 9.84 -9.50
C LEU A 106 12.83 8.82 -10.62
N MET A 107 11.78 8.23 -11.18
CA MET A 107 11.90 7.20 -12.22
C MET A 107 11.81 7.74 -13.63
N LYS A 108 11.49 9.02 -13.82
CA LYS A 108 11.42 9.63 -15.16
C LYS A 108 12.81 9.75 -15.79
N PRO A 109 12.98 9.46 -17.09
CA PRO A 109 14.22 9.72 -17.80
C PRO A 109 14.38 11.22 -18.08
N GLY A 110 15.31 11.90 -17.42
CA GLY A 110 15.57 13.34 -17.64
C GLY A 110 14.32 14.20 -17.48
N VAL A 111 14.02 15.05 -18.46
CA VAL A 111 12.86 15.95 -18.47
C VAL A 111 11.60 15.31 -19.10
N SER A 112 11.63 14.03 -19.40
CA SER A 112 10.51 13.34 -20.02
C SER A 112 9.36 13.09 -19.03
N ALA A 113 8.17 12.77 -19.55
CA ALA A 113 7.07 12.33 -18.72
C ALA A 113 7.40 11.00 -18.01
N PRO A 114 6.95 10.79 -16.77
CA PRO A 114 7.08 9.51 -16.09
C PRO A 114 6.37 8.39 -16.87
N MET A 115 6.93 7.19 -16.83
CA MET A 115 6.22 6.02 -17.34
C MET A 115 5.06 5.65 -16.41
N PHE A 116 3.97 5.13 -16.98
CA PHE A 116 2.88 4.61 -16.17
C PHE A 116 3.37 3.37 -15.40
N PRO A 117 3.22 3.34 -14.06
CA PRO A 117 3.81 2.28 -13.25
C PRO A 117 3.05 0.96 -13.38
N VAL A 118 3.72 -0.12 -12.98
CA VAL A 118 3.08 -1.43 -12.82
C VAL A 118 2.11 -1.37 -11.64
N GLY A 119 0.83 -1.62 -11.91
CA GLY A 119 -0.21 -1.57 -10.89
C GLY A 119 -0.08 -2.65 -9.82
N GLY A 120 -0.47 -2.31 -8.59
CA GLY A 120 -0.51 -3.21 -7.46
C GLY A 120 0.80 -3.37 -6.67
N VAL A 121 1.91 -2.78 -7.12
CA VAL A 121 3.20 -2.86 -6.42
C VAL A 121 3.11 -2.19 -5.04
N GLY A 122 2.59 -0.98 -4.99
CA GLY A 122 2.39 -0.23 -3.75
C GLY A 122 1.28 -0.82 -2.88
N ASP A 123 0.21 -1.35 -3.50
CA ASP A 123 -0.85 -2.06 -2.79
C ASP A 123 -0.29 -3.29 -2.04
N HIS A 124 0.53 -4.11 -2.70
CA HIS A 124 1.13 -5.28 -2.08
C HIS A 124 2.14 -4.92 -0.98
N ALA A 125 2.98 -3.90 -1.21
CA ALA A 125 3.91 -3.40 -0.20
C ALA A 125 3.15 -2.89 1.04
N SER A 126 2.08 -2.11 0.82
CA SER A 126 1.24 -1.57 1.90
C SER A 126 0.45 -2.66 2.63
N ALA A 127 0.01 -3.70 1.93
CA ALA A 127 -0.63 -4.86 2.54
C ALA A 127 0.31 -5.61 3.49
N MET A 128 1.60 -5.72 3.17
CA MET A 128 2.60 -6.32 4.07
C MET A 128 2.85 -5.45 5.31
N SER A 129 2.84 -4.13 5.18
CA SER A 129 2.93 -3.22 6.34
C SER A 129 1.72 -3.38 7.25
N LEU A 130 0.49 -3.43 6.68
CA LEU A 130 -0.72 -3.67 7.45
C LEU A 130 -0.68 -5.03 8.15
N PHE A 131 -0.23 -6.07 7.44
CA PHE A 131 -0.06 -7.41 8.01
C PHE A 131 0.89 -7.38 9.22
N GLY A 132 2.04 -6.70 9.10
CA GLY A 132 2.98 -6.54 10.22
C GLY A 132 2.33 -5.88 11.43
N GLY A 133 1.56 -4.79 11.22
CA GLY A 133 0.80 -4.11 12.26
C GLY A 133 -0.25 -5.01 12.92
N ILE A 134 -0.99 -5.79 12.13
CA ILE A 134 -1.97 -6.76 12.62
C ILE A 134 -1.28 -7.81 13.51
N MET A 135 -0.15 -8.35 13.10
CA MET A 135 0.59 -9.34 13.90
C MET A 135 1.09 -8.76 15.23
N MET A 136 1.55 -7.51 15.23
CA MET A 136 1.93 -6.79 16.46
C MET A 136 0.73 -6.59 17.40
N ALA A 137 -0.42 -6.19 16.86
CA ALA A 137 -1.64 -6.01 17.63
C ALA A 137 -2.19 -7.34 18.18
N LEU A 138 -2.13 -8.42 17.41
CA LEU A 138 -2.48 -9.76 17.89
C LEU A 138 -1.55 -10.20 19.03
N TYR A 139 -0.24 -9.98 18.91
CA TYR A 139 0.71 -10.30 19.98
C TYR A 139 0.44 -9.47 21.25
N GLN A 140 0.12 -8.17 21.09
CA GLN A 140 -0.24 -7.32 22.23
C GLN A 140 -1.56 -7.79 22.88
N ARG A 141 -2.53 -8.23 22.09
CA ARG A 141 -3.81 -8.77 22.56
C ARG A 141 -3.64 -9.98 23.47
N GLU A 142 -2.65 -10.86 23.20
CA GLU A 142 -2.38 -12.02 24.07
C GLU A 142 -1.94 -11.60 25.47
N LYS A 143 -1.37 -10.40 25.63
CA LYS A 143 -0.95 -9.86 26.92
C LYS A 143 -2.03 -9.04 27.62
N SER A 144 -2.72 -8.21 26.84
CA SER A 144 -3.71 -7.25 27.36
C SER A 144 -5.13 -7.82 27.46
N GLY A 145 -5.44 -8.86 26.69
CA GLY A 145 -6.80 -9.36 26.49
C GLY A 145 -7.66 -8.48 25.58
N LEU A 146 -7.17 -7.32 25.14
CA LEU A 146 -7.90 -6.33 24.35
C LEU A 146 -7.38 -6.25 22.92
N GLY A 147 -8.32 -5.99 21.99
CA GLY A 147 -7.98 -5.64 20.61
C GLY A 147 -7.44 -4.22 20.48
N ASP A 148 -7.08 -3.84 19.25
CA ASP A 148 -6.48 -2.54 18.97
C ASP A 148 -6.85 -2.07 17.56
N CYS A 149 -6.54 -0.80 17.25
CA CYS A 149 -6.66 -0.21 15.94
C CYS A 149 -5.29 -0.18 15.24
N VAL A 150 -5.24 -0.68 14.00
CA VAL A 150 -4.04 -0.68 13.16
C VAL A 150 -4.35 0.09 11.89
N GLU A 151 -3.60 1.15 11.64
CA GLU A 151 -3.80 2.00 10.47
C GLU A 151 -2.53 2.12 9.64
N THR A 152 -2.68 2.12 8.33
CA THR A 152 -1.63 2.49 7.39
C THR A 152 -2.24 3.14 6.14
N SER A 153 -1.40 3.75 5.30
CA SER A 153 -1.85 4.35 4.06
C SER A 153 -0.87 4.10 2.91
N LEU A 154 -1.39 4.15 1.69
CA LEU A 154 -0.57 4.02 0.49
C LEU A 154 0.52 5.09 0.44
N VAL A 155 0.17 6.36 0.70
CA VAL A 155 1.14 7.46 0.69
C VAL A 155 2.21 7.31 1.75
N ALA A 156 1.88 6.86 2.96
CA ALA A 156 2.86 6.66 4.03
C ALA A 156 3.85 5.55 3.66
N ASN A 157 3.36 4.45 3.10
CA ASN A 157 4.21 3.36 2.63
C ASN A 157 5.06 3.75 1.41
N GLY A 158 4.52 4.56 0.50
CA GLY A 158 5.27 5.13 -0.60
C GLY A 158 6.37 6.09 -0.11
N ALA A 159 6.05 6.96 0.84
CA ALA A 159 7.00 7.85 1.48
C ALA A 159 8.12 7.07 2.19
N TRP A 160 7.79 6.00 2.90
CA TRP A 160 8.79 5.11 3.49
C TRP A 160 9.70 4.47 2.43
N SER A 161 9.11 3.97 1.33
CA SER A 161 9.87 3.38 0.24
C SER A 161 10.80 4.37 -0.45
N ASN A 162 10.43 5.65 -0.48
CA ASN A 162 11.22 6.77 -0.99
C ASN A 162 12.02 7.51 0.10
N GLY A 163 12.12 6.95 1.29
CA GLY A 163 12.59 7.63 2.50
C GLY A 163 13.99 8.24 2.39
N MET A 164 14.90 7.63 1.65
CA MET A 164 16.25 8.17 1.44
C MET A 164 16.23 9.51 0.70
N HIS A 165 15.42 9.61 -0.36
CA HIS A 165 15.31 10.84 -1.14
C HIS A 165 14.51 11.91 -0.39
N LEU A 166 13.44 11.51 0.30
CA LEU A 166 12.70 12.43 1.17
C LEU A 166 13.58 12.99 2.28
N GLN A 167 14.42 12.17 2.91
CA GLN A 167 15.37 12.63 3.92
C GLN A 167 16.38 13.59 3.31
N GLY A 168 16.87 13.32 2.10
CA GLY A 168 17.74 14.24 1.36
C GLY A 168 17.07 15.60 1.12
N ALA A 169 15.85 15.61 0.65
CA ALA A 169 15.08 16.84 0.42
C ALA A 169 14.85 17.63 1.73
N ILE A 170 14.52 16.94 2.83
CA ILE A 170 14.37 17.58 4.15
C ILE A 170 15.69 18.20 4.63
N ALA A 171 16.82 17.57 4.32
CA ALA A 171 18.14 18.09 4.63
C ALA A 171 18.62 19.20 3.69
N GLY A 172 17.80 19.62 2.72
CA GLY A 172 18.08 20.72 1.81
C GLY A 172 18.94 20.35 0.58
N PHE A 173 19.07 19.04 0.28
CA PHE A 173 19.75 18.63 -0.95
C PHE A 173 18.85 18.89 -2.17
N ASP A 174 19.42 19.45 -3.23
CA ASP A 174 18.79 19.54 -4.54
C ASP A 174 18.86 18.18 -5.22
N LEU A 175 17.78 17.40 -5.11
CA LEU A 175 17.70 16.08 -5.69
C LEU A 175 17.68 16.12 -7.23
N GLY A 176 17.21 17.21 -7.84
CA GLY A 176 17.25 17.43 -9.29
C GLY A 176 18.69 17.50 -9.76
N ALA A 177 19.51 18.38 -9.16
CA ALA A 177 20.93 18.49 -9.47
C ALA A 177 21.69 17.18 -9.24
N VAL A 178 21.41 16.47 -8.13
CA VAL A 178 22.02 15.16 -7.84
C VAL A 178 21.66 14.10 -8.89
N LEU A 179 20.44 14.12 -9.42
CA LEU A 179 20.01 13.19 -10.46
C LEU A 179 20.58 13.55 -11.84
N GLU A 180 20.81 14.86 -12.11
CA GLU A 180 21.44 15.34 -13.31
C GLU A 180 22.97 15.12 -13.31
N GLU A 181 23.65 15.37 -12.17
CA GLU A 181 25.07 15.07 -11.99
C GLU A 181 25.36 13.56 -12.10
N LYS A 182 24.41 12.71 -11.78
CA LYS A 182 24.48 11.26 -12.05
C LYS A 182 24.51 10.88 -13.53
N GLY A 183 24.63 11.84 -14.46
CA GLY A 183 25.10 11.58 -15.83
C GLY A 183 26.44 10.81 -15.88
N TYR A 184 27.25 10.89 -14.83
CA TYR A 184 28.38 9.98 -14.58
C TYR A 184 27.93 8.79 -13.75
N ARG A 185 27.15 7.92 -14.36
CA ARG A 185 26.82 6.63 -13.73
C ARG A 185 28.09 5.78 -13.73
N SER A 186 28.48 5.31 -12.53
CA SER A 186 29.52 4.32 -12.44
C SER A 186 29.20 3.16 -13.40
N PRO A 187 30.17 2.70 -14.22
CA PRO A 187 29.95 1.51 -15.05
C PRO A 187 29.55 0.27 -14.24
N PHE A 188 29.78 0.31 -12.93
CA PHE A 188 29.38 -0.73 -11.97
C PHE A 188 28.02 -0.46 -11.30
N ALA A 189 27.18 0.41 -11.84
CA ALA A 189 25.83 0.67 -11.34
C ALA A 189 24.93 1.09 -12.52
N MET A 190 24.85 0.27 -13.54
CA MET A 190 24.13 0.56 -14.78
C MET A 190 23.35 -0.64 -15.30
N ILE A 191 22.44 -0.33 -16.23
CA ILE A 191 21.73 -1.30 -17.04
C ILE A 191 22.43 -1.34 -18.40
N TYR A 192 22.83 -2.54 -18.83
CA TYR A 192 23.49 -2.79 -20.11
C TYR A 192 22.62 -3.63 -21.01
N GLU A 193 22.57 -3.26 -22.29
CA GLU A 193 22.00 -4.11 -23.34
C GLU A 193 23.05 -5.15 -23.78
N THR A 194 22.62 -6.40 -23.85
CA THR A 194 23.45 -7.51 -24.34
C THR A 194 23.32 -7.68 -25.86
N SER A 195 24.23 -8.43 -26.49
CA SER A 195 24.23 -8.64 -27.95
C SER A 195 22.98 -9.34 -28.49
N ASP A 196 22.22 -10.01 -27.62
CA ASP A 196 20.95 -10.65 -27.93
C ASP A 196 19.73 -9.79 -27.57
N HIS A 197 19.93 -8.46 -27.41
CA HIS A 197 18.90 -7.46 -27.09
C HIS A 197 18.15 -7.69 -25.76
N ARG A 198 18.77 -8.38 -24.83
CA ARG A 198 18.29 -8.43 -23.42
C ARG A 198 19.03 -7.38 -22.59
N PHE A 199 18.56 -7.19 -21.36
CA PHE A 199 19.16 -6.24 -20.44
C PHE A 199 19.66 -6.92 -19.18
N VAL A 200 20.83 -6.50 -18.73
CA VAL A 200 21.41 -6.92 -17.46
C VAL A 200 21.61 -5.69 -16.56
N VAL A 201 21.37 -5.85 -15.28
CA VAL A 201 21.69 -4.85 -14.27
C VAL A 201 23.01 -5.23 -13.64
N LEU A 202 24.02 -4.37 -13.79
CA LEU A 202 25.29 -4.53 -13.11
C LEU A 202 25.34 -3.60 -11.91
N VAL A 203 25.58 -4.16 -10.72
CA VAL A 203 25.80 -3.40 -9.49
C VAL A 203 27.00 -4.00 -8.77
N SER A 204 28.09 -3.25 -8.70
CA SER A 204 29.26 -3.60 -7.89
C SER A 204 29.61 -2.42 -6.97
N PRO A 205 29.38 -2.56 -5.65
CA PRO A 205 29.71 -1.49 -4.70
C PRO A 205 31.20 -1.35 -4.44
N ASN A 206 32.03 -2.30 -4.85
CA ASN A 206 33.48 -2.27 -4.67
C ASN A 206 34.22 -2.81 -5.89
N PRO A 207 34.45 -1.98 -6.92
CA PRO A 207 35.08 -2.39 -8.17
C PRO A 207 36.56 -2.84 -8.03
N GLN A 208 37.18 -2.68 -6.87
CA GLN A 208 38.55 -3.14 -6.63
C GLN A 208 38.63 -4.60 -6.14
N LYS A 209 37.49 -5.25 -5.93
CA LYS A 209 37.42 -6.64 -5.44
C LYS A 209 37.00 -7.64 -6.54
N GLU A 210 36.77 -7.16 -7.75
CA GLU A 210 36.49 -7.91 -8.95
C GLU A 210 37.61 -7.64 -9.97
#